data_f6e201e691344bfc86515070fcd04b25
#
_entry.id   f6e201e691344bfc86515070fcd04b25
#
_cell.length_a   1.000
_cell.length_b   1.000
_cell.length_c   1.000
_cell.angle_alpha   90.00
_cell.angle_beta   90.00
_cell.angle_gamma   90.00
#
_symmetry.space_group_name_H-M   'P 1'
#
loop_
_entity.id
_entity.type
_entity.pdbx_description
1 polymer ?
#
loop_
_entity_poly.entity_id
_entity_poly.type
_entity_poly.pdbx_seq_one_letter_code
_entity_poly.pdbx_strand_id
1 'polypeptide(L)'
;MDKARKRVVVTGMGVVSPLGASVDEYWEKLIHGESGIAPITLTDASPFTCRIAGEVKGFDPAQYIDAKEARRMARFSQLAVAA
;
A
#
# COMPACT_ATOMS: atom_id res chain seq x y z
N MET A 1 6.50 -10.23 -38.41
CA MET A 1 5.90 -9.52 -37.25
C MET A 1 4.40 -9.65 -37.33
N ASP A 2 3.78 -9.97 -36.23
CA ASP A 2 2.34 -10.14 -36.15
C ASP A 2 1.63 -8.77 -36.03
N LYS A 3 0.96 -8.36 -37.10
CA LYS A 3 0.24 -7.06 -37.15
C LYS A 3 -1.03 -7.05 -36.30
N ALA A 4 -1.57 -8.23 -35.95
CA ALA A 4 -2.74 -8.36 -35.10
C ALA A 4 -2.41 -8.16 -33.60
N ARG A 5 -1.13 -8.21 -33.22
CA ARG A 5 -0.71 -8.08 -31.84
C ARG A 5 -0.82 -6.62 -31.39
N LYS A 6 -1.66 -6.39 -30.39
CA LYS A 6 -1.79 -5.06 -29.77
C LYS A 6 -0.62 -4.79 -28.83
N ARG A 7 -0.15 -3.55 -28.83
CA ARG A 7 0.87 -3.10 -27.88
C ARG A 7 0.16 -2.57 -26.64
N VAL A 8 0.58 -3.08 -25.48
CA VAL A 8 0.10 -2.62 -24.19
C VAL A 8 1.28 -2.05 -23.43
N VAL A 9 1.14 -0.85 -22.92
CA VAL A 9 2.20 -0.18 -22.18
C VAL A 9 1.66 0.30 -20.83
N VAL A 10 2.56 0.34 -19.82
CA VAL A 10 2.26 0.90 -18.52
C VAL A 10 2.53 2.39 -18.57
N THR A 11 1.51 3.20 -18.31
CA THR A 11 1.60 4.68 -18.35
C THR A 11 1.78 5.30 -16.98
N GLY A 12 1.57 4.53 -15.92
CA GLY A 12 1.73 5.01 -14.56
C GLY A 12 1.62 3.86 -13.57
N MET A 13 2.16 4.08 -12.39
CA MET A 13 2.10 3.12 -11.28
C MET A 13 1.92 3.86 -9.97
N GLY A 14 1.19 3.23 -9.05
CA GLY A 14 1.06 3.71 -7.69
C GLY A 14 1.16 2.55 -6.72
N VAL A 15 1.59 2.83 -5.51
CA VAL A 15 1.73 1.82 -4.47
C VAL A 15 1.45 2.42 -3.09
N VAL A 16 0.82 1.63 -2.24
CA VAL A 16 0.73 1.88 -0.81
C VAL A 16 1.10 0.57 -0.11
N SER A 17 2.14 0.60 0.69
CA SER A 17 2.68 -0.61 1.30
C SER A 17 3.36 -0.28 2.63
N PRO A 18 3.70 -1.31 3.44
CA PRO A 18 4.52 -1.11 4.64
C PRO A 18 5.91 -0.50 4.36
N LEU A 19 6.42 -0.61 3.12
CA LEU A 19 7.71 -0.04 2.73
C LEU A 19 7.62 1.40 2.26
N GLY A 20 6.44 1.88 1.90
CA GLY A 20 6.28 3.26 1.48
C GLY A 20 5.01 3.48 0.67
N ALA A 21 4.67 4.74 0.45
CA ALA A 21 3.48 5.18 -0.26
C ALA A 21 3.79 5.77 -1.64
N SER A 22 5.03 5.66 -2.10
CA SER A 22 5.42 6.03 -3.47
C SER A 22 6.22 4.90 -4.10
N VAL A 23 6.21 4.83 -5.43
CA VAL A 23 6.96 3.80 -6.17
C VAL A 23 8.45 3.92 -5.89
N ASP A 24 8.99 5.14 -5.86
CA ASP A 24 10.41 5.38 -5.64
C ASP A 24 10.85 4.93 -4.25
N GLU A 25 10.11 5.28 -3.22
CA GLU A 25 10.39 4.87 -1.83
C GLU A 25 10.27 3.35 -1.67
N TYR A 26 9.23 2.76 -2.21
CA TYR A 26 9.00 1.32 -2.19
C TYR A 26 10.16 0.57 -2.85
N TRP A 27 10.55 1.01 -4.05
CA TRP A 27 11.61 0.36 -4.83
C TRP A 27 12.96 0.46 -4.13
N GLU A 28 13.30 1.65 -3.61
CA GLU A 28 14.56 1.85 -2.90
C GLU A 28 14.69 0.93 -1.69
N LYS A 29 13.66 0.83 -0.88
CA LYS A 29 13.65 -0.06 0.27
C LYS A 29 13.69 -1.54 -0.13
N LEU A 30 12.98 -1.89 -1.19
CA LEU A 30 12.93 -3.25 -1.69
C LEU A 30 14.32 -3.73 -2.16
N ILE A 31 15.04 -2.93 -2.93
CA ILE A 31 16.38 -3.31 -3.42
C ILE A 31 17.42 -3.35 -2.31
N HIS A 32 17.21 -2.64 -1.21
CA HIS A 32 18.08 -2.69 -0.02
C HIS A 32 17.73 -3.84 0.92
N GLY A 33 16.73 -4.65 0.58
CA GLY A 33 16.33 -5.80 1.38
C GLY A 33 15.60 -5.45 2.67
N GLU A 34 15.02 -4.27 2.77
CA GLU A 34 14.26 -3.87 3.96
C GLU A 34 12.94 -4.63 4.04
N SER A 35 12.55 -5.01 5.25
CA SER A 35 11.28 -5.68 5.52
C SER A 35 10.28 -4.71 6.16
N GLY A 36 9.04 -4.75 5.67
CA GLY A 36 7.94 -4.03 6.29
C GLY A 36 7.21 -4.85 7.36
N ILE A 37 7.67 -6.06 7.64
CA ILE A 37 7.06 -6.92 8.65
C ILE A 37 7.65 -6.55 10.02
N ALA A 38 6.78 -6.28 10.97
CA ALA A 38 7.16 -5.87 12.31
C ALA A 38 6.07 -6.26 13.31
N PRO A 39 6.33 -6.14 14.63
CA PRO A 39 5.26 -6.34 15.62
C PRO A 39 4.06 -5.44 15.35
N ILE A 40 2.87 -5.99 15.55
CA ILE A 40 1.62 -5.28 15.30
C ILE A 40 1.48 -4.11 16.29
N THR A 41 1.19 -2.92 15.76
CA THR A 41 1.02 -1.69 16.56
C THR A 41 -0.35 -1.05 16.39
N LEU A 42 -1.06 -1.31 15.28
CA LEU A 42 -2.34 -0.66 14.96
C LEU A 42 -3.52 -1.27 15.72
N THR A 43 -3.33 -2.42 16.34
CA THR A 43 -4.33 -3.06 17.19
C THR A 43 -3.62 -3.82 18.31
N ASP A 44 -4.39 -4.24 19.33
CA ASP A 44 -3.85 -5.07 20.40
C ASP A 44 -3.76 -6.52 19.90
N ALA A 45 -2.52 -7.01 19.74
CA ALA A 45 -2.25 -8.36 19.26
C ALA A 45 -2.00 -9.37 20.38
N SER A 46 -2.05 -8.95 21.65
CA SER A 46 -1.74 -9.81 22.79
C SER A 46 -2.57 -11.11 22.86
N PRO A 47 -3.86 -11.13 22.46
CA PRO A 47 -4.64 -12.38 22.46
C PRO A 47 -4.31 -13.32 21.29
N PHE A 48 -3.49 -12.92 20.33
CA PHE A 48 -3.20 -13.70 19.13
C PHE A 48 -1.85 -14.40 19.23
N THR A 49 -1.73 -15.55 18.58
CA THR A 49 -0.45 -16.28 18.49
C THR A 49 0.50 -15.62 17.50
N CYS A 50 -0.02 -15.07 16.40
CA CYS A 50 0.76 -14.31 15.44
C CYS A 50 0.67 -12.82 15.80
N ARG A 51 1.81 -12.19 16.11
CA ARG A 51 1.87 -10.79 16.55
C ARG A 51 2.69 -9.91 15.64
N ILE A 52 3.01 -10.39 14.45
CA ILE A 52 3.74 -9.63 13.43
C ILE A 52 2.87 -9.48 12.18
N ALA A 53 3.03 -8.36 11.49
CA ALA A 53 2.29 -8.07 10.26
C ALA A 53 3.01 -6.99 9.45
N GLY A 54 2.64 -6.90 8.18
CA GLY A 54 3.02 -5.76 7.35
C GLY A 54 1.95 -4.69 7.46
N GLU A 55 2.19 -3.68 8.28
CA GLU A 55 1.25 -2.59 8.49
C GLU A 55 1.62 -1.37 7.66
N VAL A 56 0.61 -0.69 7.08
CA VAL A 56 0.78 0.62 6.47
C VAL A 56 0.62 1.66 7.58
N LYS A 57 1.72 2.24 8.02
CA LYS A 57 1.74 3.23 9.10
C LYS A 57 1.75 4.64 8.54
N GLY A 58 1.15 5.56 9.26
CA GLY A 58 1.12 6.97 8.87
C GLY A 58 0.25 7.27 7.66
N PHE A 59 -0.60 6.34 7.25
CA PHE A 59 -1.51 6.55 6.13
C PHE A 59 -2.69 7.42 6.56
N ASP A 60 -2.81 8.57 5.91
CA ASP A 60 -3.95 9.47 6.08
C ASP A 60 -4.77 9.50 4.80
N PRO A 61 -5.96 8.87 4.77
CA PRO A 61 -6.78 8.84 3.57
C PRO A 61 -7.25 10.22 3.12
N ALA A 62 -7.30 11.20 4.02
CA ALA A 62 -7.72 12.56 3.67
C ALA A 62 -6.76 13.27 2.71
N GLN A 63 -5.51 12.80 2.60
CA GLN A 63 -4.55 13.34 1.63
C GLN A 63 -4.86 12.94 0.19
N TYR A 64 -5.65 11.90 -0.02
CA TYR A 64 -5.91 11.31 -1.34
C TYR A 64 -7.40 11.29 -1.70
N ILE A 65 -8.27 11.25 -0.71
CA ILE A 65 -9.70 11.06 -0.86
C ILE A 65 -10.42 12.13 -0.05
N ASP A 66 -11.56 12.63 -0.52
CA ASP A 66 -12.41 13.50 0.27
C ASP A 66 -12.73 12.84 1.62
N ALA A 67 -12.50 13.57 2.71
CA ALA A 67 -12.64 13.06 4.07
C ALA A 67 -14.04 12.48 4.35
N LYS A 68 -15.08 13.08 3.76
CA LYS A 68 -16.45 12.61 3.90
C LYS A 68 -16.65 11.24 3.25
N GLU A 69 -16.08 11.04 2.06
CA GLU A 69 -16.15 9.76 1.37
C GLU A 69 -15.26 8.71 2.03
N ALA A 70 -14.07 9.12 2.50
CA ALA A 70 -13.14 8.22 3.17
C ALA A 70 -13.76 7.56 4.41
N ARG A 71 -14.59 8.30 5.15
CA ARG A 71 -15.27 7.77 6.34
C ARG A 71 -16.28 6.68 6.04
N ARG A 72 -16.73 6.57 4.79
CA ARG A 72 -17.67 5.54 4.33
C ARG A 72 -16.96 4.34 3.72
N MET A 73 -15.65 4.37 3.62
CA MET A 73 -14.84 3.34 2.98
C MET A 73 -14.12 2.50 4.02
N ALA A 74 -14.06 1.20 3.77
CA ALA A 74 -13.20 0.31 4.53
C ALA A 74 -11.73 0.61 4.24
N ARG A 75 -10.83 0.21 5.15
CA ARG A 75 -9.40 0.47 5.03
C ARG A 75 -8.81 -0.03 3.71
N PHE A 76 -9.17 -1.25 3.29
CA PHE A 76 -8.65 -1.81 2.04
C PHE A 76 -9.07 -0.98 0.82
N SER A 77 -10.28 -0.44 0.82
CA SER A 77 -10.75 0.44 -0.27
C SER A 77 -9.99 1.76 -0.28
N GLN A 78 -9.73 2.34 0.89
CA GLN A 78 -8.96 3.57 1.01
C GLN A 78 -7.55 3.39 0.44
N LEU A 79 -6.90 2.27 0.76
CA LEU A 79 -5.56 1.97 0.27
C LEU A 79 -5.54 1.79 -1.25
N ALA A 80 -6.52 1.09 -1.80
CA ALA A 80 -6.61 0.87 -3.25
C ALA A 80 -6.86 2.15 -4.04
N VAL A 81 -7.73 3.01 -3.54
CA VAL A 81 -8.02 4.30 -4.21
C VAL A 81 -6.85 5.26 -4.10
N ALA A 82 -6.15 5.29 -2.96
CA ALA A 82 -5.00 6.15 -2.76
C ALA A 82 -3.81 5.75 -3.65
N ALA A 83 -3.64 4.46 -3.88
CA ALA A 83 -2.59 3.99 -4.78
C ALA A 83 -2.90 4.39 -6.22
#